data_acdc9aae4d775d2bef02730158c7ce13
#
_entry.id   acdc9aae4d775d2bef02730158c7ce13
#
_cell.length_a   1.000
_cell.length_b   1.000
_cell.length_c   1.000
_cell.angle_alpha   90.00
_cell.angle_beta   90.00
_cell.angle_gamma   90.00
#
_symmetry.space_group_name_H-M   'P 1'
#
loop_
_entity.id
_entity.type
_entity.pdbx_description
1 polymer ?
#
loop_
_entity_poly.entity_id
_entity_poly.type
_entity_poly.pdbx_seq_one_letter_code
_entity_poly.pdbx_strand_id
1 'polypeptide(L)'
;MKKGLKIFMIVLLVLIILLGIAFIVVGNYFYDFALDVETSKQVILENNQGSEEEEPQDKTEKAELNNWFNENKEDVYITSNDNLKLHAYEFNNEAPTDVWTIVIHGYNNEGKGMTNYTKKFYDMGYNVLTVDLRGAGQSEGDYIGMGWQDRLDIKQWINEIVKKDENSKIILFGVSMGAATTMMTTGEKLPRNVKVAIEDCGYTSVWDEFAGQLKLLFNLPTFPALNAAEFVTNIRAGFTFKEASAVEQVKKSVTPTLFIHGDKDTFVPFWMLDEVYEAAACKKEKLVVEGAEHAESSDVAPELYWNTVERFINENI
;
A
#
# COMPACT_ATOMS: atom_id res chain seq x y z
N MET A 1 53.70 -6.56 27.40
CA MET A 1 52.32 -7.10 27.10
C MET A 1 51.20 -6.13 27.45
N LYS A 2 51.12 -5.55 28.67
CA LYS A 2 49.95 -4.75 29.07
C LYS A 2 49.72 -3.46 28.26
N LYS A 3 50.78 -2.74 27.77
CA LYS A 3 50.62 -1.49 26.98
C LYS A 3 50.12 -1.74 25.57
N GLY A 4 50.62 -2.76 24.88
CA GLY A 4 50.18 -3.14 23.53
C GLY A 4 48.72 -3.61 23.51
N LEU A 5 48.30 -4.40 24.52
CA LEU A 5 46.91 -4.86 24.66
C LEU A 5 45.94 -3.68 24.89
N LYS A 6 46.33 -2.67 25.66
CA LYS A 6 45.49 -1.45 25.85
C LYS A 6 45.35 -0.69 24.54
N ILE A 7 46.41 -0.49 23.79
CA ILE A 7 46.34 0.18 22.47
C ILE A 7 45.44 -0.62 21.52
N PHE A 8 45.58 -1.92 21.45
CA PHE A 8 44.72 -2.79 20.63
C PHE A 8 43.23 -2.64 21.03
N MET A 9 42.93 -2.70 22.31
CA MET A 9 41.54 -2.53 22.79
C MET A 9 40.94 -1.15 22.44
N ILE A 10 41.75 -0.08 22.54
CA ILE A 10 41.31 1.28 22.17
C ILE A 10 41.03 1.34 20.67
N VAL A 11 41.92 0.81 19.82
CA VAL A 11 41.74 0.79 18.36
C VAL A 11 40.51 -0.04 17.97
N LEU A 12 40.31 -1.19 18.61
CA LEU A 12 39.13 -2.02 18.39
C LEU A 12 37.83 -1.28 18.78
N LEU A 13 37.83 -0.62 19.93
CA LEU A 13 36.69 0.18 20.39
C LEU A 13 36.37 1.31 19.42
N VAL A 14 37.38 2.05 18.97
CA VAL A 14 37.21 3.13 17.97
C VAL A 14 36.63 2.58 16.67
N LEU A 15 37.14 1.42 16.19
CA LEU A 15 36.62 0.78 14.99
C LEU A 15 35.15 0.39 15.15
N ILE A 16 34.75 -0.19 16.28
CA ILE A 16 33.36 -0.55 16.56
C ILE A 16 32.47 0.69 16.56
N ILE A 17 32.92 1.80 17.18
CA ILE A 17 32.16 3.05 17.18
C ILE A 17 31.99 3.60 15.76
N LEU A 18 33.05 3.60 14.94
CA LEU A 18 32.99 4.07 13.56
C LEU A 18 32.06 3.20 12.70
N LEU A 19 32.09 1.88 12.87
CA LEU A 19 31.16 0.97 12.20
C LEU A 19 29.71 1.19 12.65
N GLY A 20 29.48 1.45 13.94
CA GLY A 20 28.16 1.81 14.47
C GLY A 20 27.63 3.12 13.89
N ILE A 21 28.48 4.14 13.78
CA ILE A 21 28.12 5.42 13.15
C ILE A 21 27.79 5.20 11.66
N ALA A 22 28.63 4.47 10.93
CA ALA A 22 28.39 4.15 9.51
C ALA A 22 27.06 3.40 9.32
N PHE A 23 26.74 2.44 10.19
CA PHE A 23 25.49 1.70 10.17
C PHE A 23 24.28 2.63 10.34
N ILE A 24 24.32 3.57 11.29
CA ILE A 24 23.24 4.54 11.50
C ILE A 24 23.11 5.50 10.32
N VAL A 25 24.23 5.98 9.75
CA VAL A 25 24.21 6.88 8.58
C VAL A 25 23.58 6.18 7.38
N VAL A 26 23.99 4.93 7.09
CA VAL A 26 23.40 4.12 6.02
C VAL A 26 21.92 3.86 6.27
N GLY A 27 21.54 3.55 7.51
CA GLY A 27 20.15 3.33 7.90
C GLY A 27 19.28 4.56 7.69
N ASN A 28 19.74 5.75 8.09
CA ASN A 28 19.00 6.99 7.83
C ASN A 28 18.89 7.30 6.34
N TYR A 29 19.97 7.12 5.57
CA TYR A 29 19.93 7.33 4.12
C TYR A 29 18.81 6.51 3.44
N PHE A 30 18.72 5.21 3.73
CA PHE A 30 17.69 4.36 3.13
C PHE A 30 16.31 4.59 3.73
N TYR A 31 16.22 4.96 5.00
CA TYR A 31 14.95 5.40 5.59
C TYR A 31 14.42 6.65 4.89
N ASP A 32 15.24 7.69 4.78
CA ASP A 32 14.84 8.95 4.15
C ASP A 32 14.50 8.72 2.65
N PHE A 33 15.27 7.89 1.95
CA PHE A 33 15.02 7.55 0.55
C PHE A 33 13.68 6.84 0.34
N ALA A 34 13.30 5.90 1.23
CA ALA A 34 12.15 5.02 1.00
C ALA A 34 10.90 5.42 1.80
N LEU A 35 11.03 6.05 2.95
CA LEU A 35 9.90 6.28 3.85
C LEU A 35 9.64 7.74 4.16
N ASP A 36 10.64 8.64 4.04
CA ASP A 36 10.43 10.06 4.30
C ASP A 36 9.54 10.69 3.21
N VAL A 37 8.45 11.32 3.64
CA VAL A 37 7.42 11.85 2.72
C VAL A 37 7.94 12.98 1.84
N GLU A 38 8.83 13.84 2.34
CA GLU A 38 9.36 14.96 1.57
C GLU A 38 10.38 14.50 0.53
N THR A 39 11.27 13.58 0.92
CA THR A 39 12.32 13.04 0.05
C THR A 39 11.72 12.19 -1.07
N SER A 40 10.75 11.33 -0.77
CA SER A 40 10.14 10.44 -1.76
C SER A 40 9.34 11.21 -2.82
N LYS A 41 8.66 12.29 -2.46
CA LYS A 41 7.95 13.16 -3.42
C LYS A 41 8.89 13.84 -4.41
N GLN A 42 10.10 14.23 -3.99
CA GLN A 42 11.08 14.86 -4.88
C GLN A 42 11.60 13.88 -5.95
N VAL A 43 11.92 12.66 -5.57
CA VAL A 43 12.45 11.63 -6.51
C VAL A 43 11.44 11.31 -7.62
N ILE A 44 10.14 11.34 -7.32
CA ILE A 44 9.09 11.07 -8.31
C ILE A 44 8.89 12.23 -9.26
N LEU A 45 8.90 13.45 -8.74
CA LEU A 45 8.80 14.65 -9.60
C LEU A 45 9.93 14.72 -10.62
N GLU A 46 11.14 14.25 -10.26
CA GLU A 46 12.28 14.19 -11.17
C GLU A 46 12.14 13.08 -12.22
N ASN A 47 11.58 11.93 -11.86
CA ASN A 47 11.39 10.81 -12.79
C ASN A 47 10.20 11.00 -13.74
N ASN A 48 9.15 11.72 -13.34
CA ASN A 48 7.98 12.00 -14.19
C ASN A 48 8.19 13.11 -15.24
N GLN A 49 9.35 13.77 -15.29
CA GLN A 49 9.67 14.77 -16.33
C GLN A 49 10.00 14.15 -17.70
N GLY A 50 9.98 12.81 -17.83
CA GLY A 50 10.22 12.08 -19.07
C GLY A 50 8.97 11.45 -19.69
N SER A 51 7.76 11.83 -19.27
CA SER A 51 6.52 11.23 -19.79
C SER A 51 6.33 11.50 -21.27
N GLU A 52 6.04 10.44 -22.03
CA GLU A 52 5.63 10.48 -23.43
C GLU A 52 4.45 11.45 -23.63
N GLU A 53 4.36 12.10 -24.80
CA GLU A 53 3.24 12.99 -25.12
C GLU A 53 1.94 12.18 -25.17
N GLU A 54 1.08 12.33 -24.14
CA GLU A 54 -0.25 11.70 -24.08
C GLU A 54 -1.07 12.05 -25.33
N GLU A 55 -1.74 11.06 -25.91
CA GLU A 55 -2.68 11.23 -27.02
C GLU A 55 -3.81 12.22 -26.64
N PRO A 56 -4.34 13.02 -27.57
CA PRO A 56 -5.39 14.02 -27.27
C PRO A 56 -6.67 13.41 -26.66
N GLN A 57 -7.01 12.15 -27.00
CA GLN A 57 -8.18 11.43 -26.50
C GLN A 57 -8.00 11.10 -25.02
N ASP A 58 -6.81 10.64 -24.63
CA ASP A 58 -6.49 10.32 -23.23
C ASP A 58 -6.57 11.56 -22.33
N LYS A 59 -6.15 12.74 -22.85
CA LYS A 59 -6.26 14.02 -22.15
C LYS A 59 -7.73 14.42 -21.89
N THR A 60 -8.63 14.13 -22.82
CA THR A 60 -10.05 14.45 -22.68
C THR A 60 -10.71 13.55 -21.64
N GLU A 61 -10.47 12.25 -21.72
CA GLU A 61 -11.00 11.28 -20.76
C GLU A 61 -10.48 11.55 -19.34
N LYS A 62 -9.19 11.84 -19.19
CA LYS A 62 -8.58 12.20 -17.91
C LYS A 62 -9.16 13.50 -17.35
N ALA A 63 -9.48 14.47 -18.21
CA ALA A 63 -10.12 15.72 -17.79
C ALA A 63 -11.57 15.46 -17.31
N GLU A 64 -12.33 14.64 -18.02
CA GLU A 64 -13.71 14.25 -17.64
C GLU A 64 -13.72 13.51 -16.30
N LEU A 65 -12.82 12.55 -16.09
CA LEU A 65 -12.68 11.84 -14.82
C LEU A 65 -12.32 12.77 -13.67
N ASN A 66 -11.39 13.71 -13.88
CA ASN A 66 -11.03 14.70 -12.88
C ASN A 66 -12.20 15.64 -12.54
N ASN A 67 -12.99 16.05 -13.55
CA ASN A 67 -14.19 16.86 -13.33
C ASN A 67 -15.21 16.10 -12.52
N TRP A 68 -15.53 14.86 -12.91
CA TRP A 68 -16.44 13.98 -12.16
C TRP A 68 -15.99 13.83 -10.72
N PHE A 69 -14.71 13.55 -10.46
CA PHE A 69 -14.16 13.40 -9.12
C PHE A 69 -14.41 14.65 -8.27
N ASN A 70 -14.08 15.84 -8.81
CA ASN A 70 -14.20 17.10 -8.10
C ASN A 70 -15.65 17.52 -7.84
N GLU A 71 -16.58 17.14 -8.71
CA GLU A 71 -18.01 17.46 -8.59
C GLU A 71 -18.75 16.55 -7.61
N ASN A 72 -18.26 15.31 -7.40
CA ASN A 72 -18.99 14.31 -6.62
C ASN A 72 -18.34 13.99 -5.26
N LYS A 73 -17.12 14.43 -4.99
CA LYS A 73 -16.41 14.16 -3.75
C LYS A 73 -16.92 14.98 -2.57
N GLU A 74 -16.92 14.37 -1.40
CA GLU A 74 -16.97 15.05 -0.11
C GLU A 74 -15.68 14.79 0.65
N ASP A 75 -15.01 15.84 1.17
CA ASP A 75 -13.81 15.70 1.97
C ASP A 75 -14.19 15.32 3.40
N VAL A 76 -13.74 14.14 3.87
CA VAL A 76 -14.02 13.64 5.21
C VAL A 76 -12.72 13.36 5.98
N TYR A 77 -12.78 13.46 7.30
CA TYR A 77 -11.61 13.36 8.16
C TYR A 77 -11.89 12.50 9.39
N ILE A 78 -10.87 11.74 9.80
CA ILE A 78 -10.81 11.06 11.10
C ILE A 78 -9.55 11.44 11.84
N THR A 79 -9.48 11.09 13.12
CA THR A 79 -8.24 11.15 13.89
C THR A 79 -7.72 9.73 14.11
N SER A 80 -6.49 9.43 13.71
CA SER A 80 -5.87 8.14 13.92
C SER A 80 -5.63 7.84 15.40
N ASN A 81 -5.30 6.57 15.72
CA ASN A 81 -5.00 6.18 17.10
C ASN A 81 -3.75 6.89 17.69
N ASP A 82 -2.87 7.36 16.84
CA ASP A 82 -1.65 8.12 17.16
C ASP A 82 -1.79 9.63 16.91
N ASN A 83 -3.05 10.12 16.80
CA ASN A 83 -3.46 11.52 16.72
C ASN A 83 -3.12 12.24 15.41
N LEU A 84 -2.92 11.54 14.31
CA LEU A 84 -2.85 12.16 12.99
C LEU A 84 -4.24 12.50 12.47
N LYS A 85 -4.41 13.64 11.82
CA LYS A 85 -5.61 13.96 11.06
C LYS A 85 -5.50 13.28 9.70
N LEU A 86 -6.34 12.27 9.47
CA LEU A 86 -6.40 11.51 8.22
C LEU A 86 -7.57 11.96 7.37
N HIS A 87 -7.38 11.96 6.08
CA HIS A 87 -8.31 12.43 5.07
C HIS A 87 -8.78 11.28 4.17
N ALA A 88 -10.00 11.39 3.66
CA ALA A 88 -10.53 10.59 2.56
C ALA A 88 -11.53 11.40 1.74
N TYR A 89 -11.75 10.97 0.50
CA TYR A 89 -12.82 11.43 -0.36
C TYR A 89 -13.97 10.44 -0.28
N GLU A 90 -15.14 10.91 0.11
CA GLU A 90 -16.38 10.13 0.18
C GLU A 90 -17.25 10.43 -1.03
N PHE A 91 -17.77 9.38 -1.66
CA PHE A 91 -18.67 9.45 -2.81
C PHE A 91 -19.93 8.68 -2.45
N ASN A 92 -21.01 9.39 -2.24
CA ASN A 92 -22.33 8.80 -1.98
C ASN A 92 -23.03 8.55 -3.30
N ASN A 93 -23.43 7.30 -3.57
CA ASN A 93 -24.13 6.96 -4.80
C ASN A 93 -25.53 7.61 -4.83
N GLU A 94 -25.97 8.02 -6.02
CA GLU A 94 -27.31 8.62 -6.19
C GLU A 94 -28.43 7.62 -5.85
N ALA A 95 -28.26 6.35 -6.17
CA ALA A 95 -29.16 5.29 -5.77
C ALA A 95 -28.82 4.81 -4.34
N PRO A 96 -29.81 4.70 -3.43
CA PRO A 96 -29.56 4.20 -2.09
C PRO A 96 -28.92 2.80 -2.11
N THR A 97 -27.79 2.64 -1.44
CA THR A 97 -27.05 1.38 -1.35
C THR A 97 -26.42 1.23 0.04
N ASP A 98 -26.33 -0.02 0.53
CA ASP A 98 -25.60 -0.40 1.74
C ASP A 98 -24.18 -0.92 1.43
N VAL A 99 -23.79 -0.95 0.15
CA VAL A 99 -22.47 -1.42 -0.30
C VAL A 99 -21.48 -0.25 -0.36
N TRP A 100 -20.34 -0.44 0.27
CA TRP A 100 -19.24 0.51 0.31
C TRP A 100 -17.95 -0.12 -0.22
N THR A 101 -17.18 0.63 -0.98
CA THR A 101 -15.81 0.25 -1.31
C THR A 101 -14.83 1.24 -0.69
N ILE A 102 -13.84 0.74 0.06
CA ILE A 102 -12.68 1.53 0.48
C ILE A 102 -11.58 1.30 -0.55
N VAL A 103 -11.20 2.37 -1.27
CA VAL A 103 -10.15 2.36 -2.30
C VAL A 103 -8.85 2.87 -1.71
N ILE A 104 -7.78 2.07 -1.81
CA ILE A 104 -6.51 2.27 -1.13
C ILE A 104 -5.39 2.38 -2.16
N HIS A 105 -4.71 3.53 -2.18
CA HIS A 105 -3.68 3.84 -3.16
C HIS A 105 -2.33 3.17 -2.91
N GLY A 106 -1.49 3.11 -3.96
CA GLY A 106 -0.12 2.60 -3.92
C GLY A 106 0.90 3.58 -3.35
N TYR A 107 2.16 3.15 -3.34
CA TYR A 107 3.31 3.94 -2.92
C TYR A 107 3.43 5.21 -3.78
N ASN A 108 3.73 6.33 -3.12
CA ASN A 108 3.90 7.63 -3.77
C ASN A 108 2.69 8.12 -4.58
N ASN A 109 1.51 7.65 -4.25
CA ASN A 109 0.25 8.11 -4.80
C ASN A 109 -0.60 8.74 -3.68
N GLU A 110 -1.79 9.19 -4.02
CA GLU A 110 -2.81 9.73 -3.11
C GLU A 110 -4.19 9.25 -3.54
N GLY A 111 -5.22 9.47 -2.72
CA GLY A 111 -6.58 9.04 -3.04
C GLY A 111 -7.05 9.53 -4.40
N LYS A 112 -6.76 10.78 -4.76
CA LYS A 112 -7.13 11.33 -6.07
C LYS A 112 -6.51 10.57 -7.25
N GLY A 113 -5.33 10.00 -7.09
CA GLY A 113 -4.70 9.17 -8.12
C GLY A 113 -5.45 7.85 -8.41
N MET A 114 -6.42 7.48 -7.54
CA MET A 114 -7.26 6.29 -7.72
C MET A 114 -8.61 6.59 -8.38
N THR A 115 -8.76 7.73 -9.05
CA THR A 115 -10.04 8.20 -9.63
C THR A 115 -10.68 7.16 -10.56
N ASN A 116 -9.90 6.46 -11.40
CA ASN A 116 -10.40 5.43 -12.32
C ASN A 116 -11.10 4.30 -11.56
N TYR A 117 -10.46 3.78 -10.51
CA TYR A 117 -11.02 2.72 -9.67
C TYR A 117 -12.22 3.22 -8.87
N THR A 118 -12.12 4.43 -8.31
CA THR A 118 -13.22 5.10 -7.59
C THR A 118 -14.46 5.20 -8.45
N LYS A 119 -14.30 5.69 -9.70
CA LYS A 119 -15.40 5.83 -10.67
C LYS A 119 -16.01 4.48 -11.02
N LYS A 120 -15.19 3.45 -11.21
CA LYS A 120 -15.67 2.09 -11.54
C LYS A 120 -16.56 1.52 -10.42
N PHE A 121 -16.16 1.60 -9.16
CA PHE A 121 -16.99 1.14 -8.05
C PHE A 121 -18.24 1.99 -7.86
N TYR A 122 -18.15 3.31 -8.09
CA TYR A 122 -19.31 4.19 -8.08
C TYR A 122 -20.32 3.81 -9.17
N ASP A 123 -19.85 3.51 -10.38
CA ASP A 123 -20.69 3.09 -11.51
C ASP A 123 -21.31 1.69 -11.31
N MET A 124 -20.72 0.84 -10.46
CA MET A 124 -21.34 -0.40 -9.99
C MET A 124 -22.49 -0.17 -9.00
N GLY A 125 -22.75 1.09 -8.62
CA GLY A 125 -23.83 1.45 -7.69
C GLY A 125 -23.39 1.42 -6.22
N TYR A 126 -22.10 1.50 -5.91
CA TYR A 126 -21.59 1.48 -4.54
C TYR A 126 -21.27 2.88 -4.04
N ASN A 127 -21.37 3.10 -2.74
CA ASN A 127 -20.71 4.21 -2.10
C ASN A 127 -19.19 3.95 -2.09
N VAL A 128 -18.38 4.98 -2.26
CA VAL A 128 -16.93 4.81 -2.30
C VAL A 128 -16.25 5.74 -1.30
N LEU A 129 -15.30 5.20 -0.55
CA LEU A 129 -14.38 5.96 0.29
C LEU A 129 -12.96 5.78 -0.25
N THR A 130 -12.42 6.81 -0.87
CA THR A 130 -11.06 6.79 -1.42
C THR A 130 -10.15 7.51 -0.44
N VAL A 131 -9.27 6.75 0.22
CA VAL A 131 -8.47 7.26 1.33
C VAL A 131 -7.17 7.87 0.86
N ASP A 132 -6.73 8.93 1.55
CA ASP A 132 -5.33 9.33 1.59
C ASP A 132 -4.67 8.59 2.77
N LEU A 133 -3.73 7.70 2.49
CA LEU A 133 -2.95 7.04 3.53
C LEU A 133 -2.10 8.06 4.28
N ARG A 134 -1.59 7.69 5.47
CA ARG A 134 -0.73 8.58 6.27
C ARG A 134 0.46 9.10 5.44
N GLY A 135 0.73 10.41 5.55
CA GLY A 135 1.78 11.09 4.78
C GLY A 135 1.46 11.33 3.31
N ALA A 136 0.25 10.97 2.83
CA ALA A 136 -0.18 11.20 1.45
C ALA A 136 -1.34 12.19 1.36
N GLY A 137 -1.48 12.86 0.23
CA GLY A 137 -2.57 13.78 -0.07
C GLY A 137 -2.77 14.83 1.01
N GLN A 138 -3.95 14.85 1.64
CA GLN A 138 -4.32 15.74 2.73
C GLN A 138 -4.20 15.09 4.13
N SER A 139 -3.76 13.84 4.22
CA SER A 139 -3.50 13.16 5.48
C SER A 139 -2.18 13.62 6.09
N GLU A 140 -2.18 13.80 7.43
CA GLU A 140 -0.96 14.03 8.18
C GLU A 140 -0.09 12.78 8.26
N GLY A 141 1.18 12.98 8.55
CA GLY A 141 2.21 11.94 8.71
C GLY A 141 3.50 12.38 8.03
N ASP A 142 4.62 11.99 8.61
CA ASP A 142 5.97 12.34 8.15
C ASP A 142 6.74 11.14 7.56
N TYR A 143 6.09 9.97 7.50
CA TYR A 143 6.62 8.77 6.84
C TYR A 143 5.54 7.94 6.16
N ILE A 144 5.94 7.18 5.16
CA ILE A 144 5.08 6.21 4.45
C ILE A 144 5.04 4.92 5.27
N GLY A 145 3.84 4.50 5.68
CA GLY A 145 3.61 3.37 6.59
C GLY A 145 3.78 1.99 5.98
N MET A 146 3.93 1.91 4.65
CA MET A 146 4.09 0.65 3.90
C MET A 146 3.02 -0.39 4.25
N GLY A 147 1.78 0.05 4.48
CA GLY A 147 0.66 -0.81 4.84
C GLY A 147 0.60 -1.18 6.33
N TRP A 148 1.70 -1.07 7.09
CA TRP A 148 1.71 -1.60 8.46
C TRP A 148 0.94 -0.73 9.44
N GLN A 149 1.21 0.56 9.50
CA GLN A 149 0.40 1.47 10.32
C GLN A 149 -0.93 1.77 9.63
N ASP A 150 -0.91 1.90 8.31
CA ASP A 150 -2.07 2.17 7.46
C ASP A 150 -3.20 1.16 7.68
N ARG A 151 -2.91 -0.13 7.94
CA ARG A 151 -3.93 -1.16 8.22
C ARG A 151 -4.81 -0.80 9.42
N LEU A 152 -4.25 -0.10 10.41
CA LEU A 152 -5.01 0.34 11.59
C LEU A 152 -5.86 1.56 11.27
N ASP A 153 -5.40 2.42 10.38
CA ASP A 153 -6.15 3.58 9.90
C ASP A 153 -7.32 3.12 9.03
N ILE A 154 -7.10 2.15 8.12
CA ILE A 154 -8.19 1.54 7.34
C ILE A 154 -9.25 0.91 8.26
N LYS A 155 -8.83 0.23 9.32
CA LYS A 155 -9.76 -0.31 10.31
C LYS A 155 -10.59 0.79 11.00
N GLN A 156 -10.04 1.98 11.23
CA GLN A 156 -10.80 3.11 11.76
C GLN A 156 -11.81 3.63 10.72
N TRP A 157 -11.43 3.78 9.45
CA TRP A 157 -12.35 4.13 8.37
C TRP A 157 -13.50 3.13 8.24
N ILE A 158 -13.22 1.82 8.34
CA ILE A 158 -14.25 0.77 8.38
C ILE A 158 -15.23 1.04 9.52
N ASN A 159 -14.74 1.35 10.72
CA ASN A 159 -15.59 1.61 11.88
C ASN A 159 -16.44 2.88 11.70
N GLU A 160 -15.93 3.91 11.03
CA GLU A 160 -16.71 5.12 10.73
C GLU A 160 -17.86 4.83 9.75
N ILE A 161 -17.62 4.01 8.71
CA ILE A 161 -18.69 3.55 7.81
C ILE A 161 -19.75 2.77 8.59
N VAL A 162 -19.35 1.81 9.42
CA VAL A 162 -20.29 1.01 10.23
C VAL A 162 -21.07 1.85 11.23
N LYS A 163 -20.49 2.94 11.76
CA LYS A 163 -21.23 3.88 12.61
C LYS A 163 -22.31 4.67 11.84
N LYS A 164 -22.04 4.99 10.56
CA LYS A 164 -23.02 5.66 9.68
C LYS A 164 -24.14 4.70 9.29
N ASP A 165 -23.79 3.45 8.97
CA ASP A 165 -24.73 2.38 8.60
C ASP A 165 -24.26 1.03 9.16
N GLU A 166 -24.95 0.53 10.18
CA GLU A 166 -24.67 -0.77 10.81
C GLU A 166 -24.89 -1.98 9.88
N ASN A 167 -25.65 -1.80 8.81
CA ASN A 167 -25.93 -2.82 7.80
C ASN A 167 -24.96 -2.77 6.62
N SER A 168 -24.04 -1.80 6.59
CA SER A 168 -23.07 -1.64 5.50
C SER A 168 -22.34 -2.94 5.17
N LYS A 169 -22.11 -3.15 3.87
CA LYS A 169 -21.29 -4.23 3.32
C LYS A 169 -20.06 -3.59 2.71
N ILE A 170 -18.90 -3.86 3.28
CA ILE A 170 -17.66 -3.18 2.96
C ILE A 170 -16.75 -4.07 2.12
N ILE A 171 -16.28 -3.52 1.02
CA ILE A 171 -15.28 -4.07 0.12
C ILE A 171 -13.99 -3.30 0.38
N LEU A 172 -12.87 -3.99 0.57
CA LEU A 172 -11.55 -3.39 0.58
C LEU A 172 -10.90 -3.63 -0.79
N PHE A 173 -10.44 -2.57 -1.41
CA PHE A 173 -9.75 -2.63 -2.69
C PHE A 173 -8.44 -1.85 -2.62
N GLY A 174 -7.33 -2.44 -3.04
CA GLY A 174 -6.04 -1.77 -3.06
C GLY A 174 -5.14 -2.24 -4.18
N VAL A 175 -4.25 -1.34 -4.63
CA VAL A 175 -3.26 -1.60 -5.68
C VAL A 175 -1.86 -1.40 -5.10
N SER A 176 -0.93 -2.32 -5.37
CA SER A 176 0.48 -2.23 -4.97
C SER A 176 0.62 -2.12 -3.44
N MET A 177 1.21 -1.07 -2.88
CA MET A 177 1.22 -0.81 -1.43
C MET A 177 -0.19 -0.82 -0.84
N GLY A 178 -1.19 -0.31 -1.58
CA GLY A 178 -2.60 -0.37 -1.18
C GLY A 178 -3.14 -1.81 -1.09
N ALA A 179 -2.68 -2.70 -1.97
CA ALA A 179 -3.00 -4.12 -1.93
C ALA A 179 -2.36 -4.81 -0.71
N ALA A 180 -1.10 -4.51 -0.43
CA ALA A 180 -0.45 -4.98 0.79
C ALA A 180 -1.15 -4.45 2.05
N THR A 181 -1.57 -3.16 2.04
CA THR A 181 -2.39 -2.57 3.11
C THR A 181 -3.72 -3.31 3.29
N THR A 182 -4.39 -3.63 2.17
CA THR A 182 -5.64 -4.43 2.16
C THR A 182 -5.41 -5.79 2.80
N MET A 183 -4.41 -6.53 2.35
CA MET A 183 -4.05 -7.82 2.93
C MET A 183 -3.73 -7.73 4.42
N MET A 184 -2.90 -6.75 4.81
CA MET A 184 -2.53 -6.55 6.21
C MET A 184 -3.75 -6.16 7.08
N THR A 185 -4.70 -5.40 6.53
CA THR A 185 -5.94 -5.03 7.22
C THR A 185 -6.81 -6.25 7.49
N THR A 186 -6.91 -7.19 6.54
CA THR A 186 -7.75 -8.39 6.71
C THR A 186 -7.28 -9.31 7.82
N GLY A 187 -6.02 -9.23 8.23
CA GLY A 187 -5.48 -9.96 9.38
C GLY A 187 -5.84 -9.36 10.74
N GLU A 188 -6.45 -8.17 10.78
CA GLU A 188 -6.95 -7.53 11.98
C GLU A 188 -8.33 -8.08 12.37
N LYS A 189 -8.72 -7.86 13.64
CA LYS A 189 -10.12 -8.14 14.03
C LYS A 189 -11.04 -7.09 13.44
N LEU A 190 -11.74 -7.45 12.38
CA LEU A 190 -12.67 -6.60 11.64
C LEU A 190 -14.13 -6.88 12.00
N PRO A 191 -15.05 -5.90 11.82
CA PRO A 191 -16.48 -6.12 11.92
C PRO A 191 -16.98 -7.02 10.78
N ARG A 192 -18.11 -7.72 10.99
CA ARG A 192 -18.73 -8.60 10.00
C ARG A 192 -19.24 -7.89 8.73
N ASN A 193 -19.22 -6.58 8.76
CA ASN A 193 -19.52 -5.71 7.63
C ASN A 193 -18.51 -5.83 6.51
N VAL A 194 -17.24 -6.13 6.81
CA VAL A 194 -16.21 -6.38 5.77
C VAL A 194 -16.49 -7.73 5.13
N LYS A 195 -16.87 -7.71 3.86
CA LYS A 195 -17.32 -8.88 3.09
C LYS A 195 -16.29 -9.42 2.15
N VAL A 196 -15.53 -8.54 1.51
CA VAL A 196 -14.61 -8.86 0.42
C VAL A 196 -13.35 -8.03 0.55
N ALA A 197 -12.22 -8.61 0.22
CA ALA A 197 -10.97 -7.92 -0.05
C ALA A 197 -10.51 -8.24 -1.48
N ILE A 198 -9.98 -7.22 -2.17
CA ILE A 198 -9.40 -7.34 -3.51
C ILE A 198 -8.04 -6.67 -3.42
N GLU A 199 -7.02 -7.45 -3.67
CA GLU A 199 -5.65 -6.97 -3.74
C GLU A 199 -5.11 -7.13 -5.15
N ASP A 200 -4.49 -6.09 -5.70
CA ASP A 200 -3.88 -6.09 -7.03
C ASP A 200 -2.40 -5.74 -6.89
N CYS A 201 -1.53 -6.69 -7.24
CA CYS A 201 -0.06 -6.62 -7.22
C CYS A 201 0.56 -6.23 -5.86
N GLY A 202 0.02 -6.76 -4.76
CA GLY A 202 0.56 -6.55 -3.41
C GLY A 202 1.77 -7.44 -3.10
N TYR A 203 2.62 -6.98 -2.16
CA TYR A 203 3.84 -7.69 -1.77
C TYR A 203 3.67 -8.57 -0.53
N THR A 204 4.59 -9.53 -0.35
CA THR A 204 4.63 -10.49 0.77
C THR A 204 4.95 -9.84 2.11
N SER A 205 5.93 -8.95 2.12
CA SER A 205 6.37 -8.16 3.27
C SER A 205 7.13 -6.92 2.83
N VAL A 206 7.22 -5.92 3.70
CA VAL A 206 8.06 -4.75 3.45
C VAL A 206 9.54 -5.14 3.33
N TRP A 207 9.97 -6.18 4.06
CA TRP A 207 11.32 -6.69 3.93
C TRP A 207 11.61 -7.24 2.53
N ASP A 208 10.73 -8.07 1.98
CA ASP A 208 10.94 -8.71 0.67
C ASP A 208 10.86 -7.68 -0.45
N GLU A 209 9.91 -6.74 -0.36
CA GLU A 209 9.79 -5.64 -1.31
C GLU A 209 11.07 -4.78 -1.32
N PHE A 210 11.53 -4.33 -0.17
CA PHE A 210 12.74 -3.50 -0.09
C PHE A 210 14.03 -4.29 -0.42
N ALA A 211 14.06 -5.59 -0.18
CA ALA A 211 15.17 -6.43 -0.63
C ALA A 211 15.25 -6.50 -2.17
N GLY A 212 14.09 -6.62 -2.83
CA GLY A 212 13.96 -6.55 -4.27
C GLY A 212 14.40 -5.19 -4.83
N GLN A 213 13.86 -4.11 -4.28
CA GLN A 213 14.18 -2.74 -4.70
C GLN A 213 15.64 -2.36 -4.45
N LEU A 214 16.23 -2.77 -3.31
CA LEU A 214 17.65 -2.55 -3.02
C LEU A 214 18.54 -3.24 -4.06
N LYS A 215 18.16 -4.45 -4.48
CA LYS A 215 18.87 -5.18 -5.52
C LYS A 215 18.70 -4.53 -6.89
N LEU A 216 17.46 -4.12 -7.23
CA LEU A 216 17.14 -3.53 -8.53
C LEU A 216 17.80 -2.16 -8.72
N LEU A 217 17.64 -1.26 -7.75
CA LEU A 217 18.07 0.14 -7.88
C LEU A 217 19.55 0.36 -7.57
N PHE A 218 20.11 -0.37 -6.60
CA PHE A 218 21.45 -0.14 -6.08
C PHE A 218 22.42 -1.29 -6.34
N ASN A 219 21.90 -2.45 -6.79
CA ASN A 219 22.67 -3.69 -6.94
C ASN A 219 23.41 -4.10 -5.65
N LEU A 220 22.81 -3.81 -4.48
CA LEU A 220 23.37 -4.11 -3.16
C LEU A 220 22.75 -5.39 -2.57
N PRO A 221 23.50 -6.12 -1.72
CA PRO A 221 22.94 -7.17 -0.87
C PRO A 221 22.13 -6.56 0.28
N THR A 222 21.20 -7.34 0.85
CA THR A 222 20.37 -6.91 1.98
C THR A 222 21.20 -6.54 3.21
N PHE A 223 22.22 -7.33 3.54
CA PHE A 223 23.12 -7.03 4.66
C PHE A 223 24.34 -6.23 4.16
N PRO A 224 24.73 -5.14 4.85
CA PRO A 224 24.12 -4.59 6.08
C PRO A 224 23.05 -3.50 5.82
N ALA A 225 22.84 -3.07 4.57
CA ALA A 225 22.07 -1.86 4.23
C ALA A 225 20.61 -1.95 4.68
N LEU A 226 19.90 -3.01 4.31
CA LEU A 226 18.49 -3.19 4.68
C LEU A 226 18.32 -3.39 6.20
N ASN A 227 19.27 -4.08 6.85
CA ASN A 227 19.24 -4.21 8.30
C ASN A 227 19.43 -2.87 9.02
N ALA A 228 20.26 -1.98 8.47
CA ALA A 228 20.46 -0.65 9.00
C ALA A 228 19.19 0.22 8.81
N ALA A 229 18.56 0.14 7.63
CA ALA A 229 17.29 0.81 7.36
C ALA A 229 16.17 0.32 8.28
N GLU A 230 16.00 -1.00 8.43
CA GLU A 230 15.03 -1.60 9.36
C GLU A 230 15.24 -1.13 10.80
N PHE A 231 16.49 -1.10 11.27
CA PHE A 231 16.83 -0.61 12.62
C PHE A 231 16.43 0.85 12.82
N VAL A 232 16.72 1.73 11.84
CA VAL A 232 16.34 3.14 11.90
C VAL A 232 14.83 3.31 11.81
N THR A 233 14.15 2.53 10.95
CA THR A 233 12.69 2.53 10.83
C THR A 233 12.02 2.16 12.14
N ASN A 234 12.53 1.14 12.83
CA ASN A 234 12.00 0.77 14.14
C ASN A 234 12.12 1.90 15.18
N ILE A 235 13.19 2.70 15.12
CA ILE A 235 13.38 3.85 16.02
C ILE A 235 12.49 5.03 15.62
N ARG A 236 12.39 5.36 14.32
CA ARG A 236 11.72 6.57 13.83
C ARG A 236 10.23 6.38 13.61
N ALA A 237 9.82 5.23 13.08
CA ALA A 237 8.44 4.92 12.69
C ALA A 237 7.77 3.84 13.55
N GLY A 238 8.51 3.19 14.47
CA GLY A 238 7.96 2.25 15.45
C GLY A 238 7.57 0.89 14.88
N PHE A 239 8.11 0.48 13.72
CA PHE A 239 7.90 -0.85 13.15
C PHE A 239 9.15 -1.40 12.46
N THR A 240 9.18 -2.72 12.23
CA THR A 240 10.23 -3.38 11.48
C THR A 240 9.71 -3.86 10.12
N PHE A 241 10.59 -3.95 9.11
CA PHE A 241 10.19 -4.42 7.78
C PHE A 241 9.70 -5.86 7.78
N LYS A 242 10.22 -6.69 8.70
CA LYS A 242 9.83 -8.10 8.83
C LYS A 242 8.49 -8.30 9.51
N GLU A 243 8.14 -7.45 10.49
CA GLU A 243 6.81 -7.57 11.12
C GLU A 243 5.70 -7.04 10.20
N ALA A 244 6.03 -6.10 9.31
CA ALA A 244 5.13 -5.59 8.28
C ALA A 244 4.99 -6.62 7.14
N SER A 245 4.26 -7.72 7.43
CA SER A 245 4.11 -8.88 6.56
C SER A 245 2.66 -9.13 6.20
N ALA A 246 2.34 -9.01 4.90
CA ALA A 246 1.05 -9.40 4.36
C ALA A 246 0.83 -10.92 4.50
N VAL A 247 1.87 -11.74 4.29
CA VAL A 247 1.84 -13.20 4.48
C VAL A 247 1.36 -13.56 5.88
N GLU A 248 1.94 -12.94 6.93
CA GLU A 248 1.56 -13.25 8.31
C GLU A 248 0.15 -12.75 8.67
N GLN A 249 -0.34 -11.74 7.96
CA GLN A 249 -1.68 -11.22 8.19
C GLN A 249 -2.75 -12.02 7.44
N VAL A 250 -2.54 -12.42 6.18
CA VAL A 250 -3.53 -13.22 5.45
C VAL A 250 -3.74 -14.62 6.05
N LYS A 251 -2.75 -15.15 6.78
CA LYS A 251 -2.92 -16.37 7.59
C LYS A 251 -4.00 -16.25 8.66
N LYS A 252 -4.29 -15.05 9.12
CA LYS A 252 -5.30 -14.75 10.16
C LYS A 252 -6.63 -14.31 9.56
N SER A 253 -6.63 -13.96 8.27
CA SER A 253 -7.80 -13.42 7.57
C SER A 253 -8.91 -14.47 7.44
N VAL A 254 -10.14 -14.02 7.68
CA VAL A 254 -11.37 -14.78 7.38
C VAL A 254 -12.17 -14.12 6.24
N THR A 255 -11.74 -12.96 5.76
CA THR A 255 -12.41 -12.20 4.70
C THR A 255 -12.13 -12.84 3.35
N PRO A 256 -13.15 -13.20 2.56
CA PRO A 256 -12.97 -13.66 1.18
C PRO A 256 -12.09 -12.69 0.39
N THR A 257 -11.02 -13.19 -0.24
CA THR A 257 -10.00 -12.35 -0.88
C THR A 257 -9.75 -12.80 -2.32
N LEU A 258 -9.84 -11.83 -3.25
CA LEU A 258 -9.38 -11.97 -4.63
C LEU A 258 -7.96 -11.41 -4.74
N PHE A 259 -7.05 -12.25 -5.22
CA PHE A 259 -5.64 -11.94 -5.45
C PHE A 259 -5.40 -11.75 -6.94
N ILE A 260 -4.94 -10.57 -7.35
CA ILE A 260 -4.70 -10.22 -8.76
C ILE A 260 -3.25 -9.85 -8.95
N HIS A 261 -2.64 -10.25 -10.09
CA HIS A 261 -1.26 -9.86 -10.41
C HIS A 261 -0.97 -10.02 -11.91
N GLY A 262 -0.16 -9.12 -12.45
CA GLY A 262 0.39 -9.25 -13.79
C GLY A 262 1.59 -10.21 -13.82
N ASP A 263 1.66 -11.11 -14.81
CA ASP A 263 2.74 -12.11 -14.87
C ASP A 263 4.10 -11.53 -15.31
N LYS A 264 4.12 -10.26 -15.74
CA LYS A 264 5.34 -9.51 -16.11
C LYS A 264 5.77 -8.50 -15.06
N ASP A 265 5.09 -8.46 -13.90
CA ASP A 265 5.47 -7.56 -12.83
C ASP A 265 6.87 -7.91 -12.28
N THR A 266 7.79 -6.96 -12.44
CA THR A 266 9.17 -7.03 -11.94
C THR A 266 9.42 -6.05 -10.80
N PHE A 267 8.48 -5.13 -10.55
CA PHE A 267 8.57 -4.17 -9.47
C PHE A 267 8.14 -4.81 -8.15
N VAL A 268 6.92 -5.37 -8.10
CA VAL A 268 6.52 -6.36 -7.08
C VAL A 268 6.58 -7.73 -7.76
N PRO A 269 7.65 -8.51 -7.56
CA PRO A 269 7.89 -9.71 -8.36
C PRO A 269 6.73 -10.71 -8.30
N PHE A 270 6.29 -11.19 -9.45
CA PHE A 270 5.13 -12.08 -9.62
C PHE A 270 5.07 -13.29 -8.66
N TRP A 271 6.24 -13.81 -8.23
CA TRP A 271 6.29 -14.92 -7.26
C TRP A 271 5.62 -14.58 -5.91
N MET A 272 5.54 -13.28 -5.57
CA MET A 272 4.93 -12.83 -4.31
C MET A 272 3.43 -13.15 -4.26
N LEU A 273 2.74 -13.13 -5.42
CA LEU A 273 1.34 -13.56 -5.53
C LEU A 273 1.14 -14.98 -5.00
N ASP A 274 1.97 -15.93 -5.43
CA ASP A 274 1.82 -17.32 -5.03
C ASP A 274 2.00 -17.48 -3.52
N GLU A 275 2.96 -16.77 -2.92
CA GLU A 275 3.23 -16.85 -1.50
C GLU A 275 2.09 -16.29 -0.64
N VAL A 276 1.54 -15.10 -0.97
CA VAL A 276 0.39 -14.54 -0.23
C VAL A 276 -0.87 -15.38 -0.46
N TYR A 277 -1.09 -15.86 -1.69
CA TYR A 277 -2.23 -16.71 -2.01
C TYR A 277 -2.18 -18.02 -1.22
N GLU A 278 -1.07 -18.74 -1.24
CA GLU A 278 -0.92 -20.00 -0.52
C GLU A 278 -1.11 -19.83 1.01
N ALA A 279 -0.57 -18.73 1.55
CA ALA A 279 -0.65 -18.43 2.98
C ALA A 279 -2.07 -18.06 3.45
N ALA A 280 -2.91 -17.52 2.59
CA ALA A 280 -4.24 -17.04 2.97
C ALA A 280 -5.15 -18.15 3.47
N ALA A 281 -5.75 -17.95 4.65
CA ALA A 281 -6.62 -18.94 5.32
C ALA A 281 -8.10 -18.80 4.94
N CYS A 282 -8.49 -17.71 4.29
CA CYS A 282 -9.86 -17.38 3.90
C CYS A 282 -10.32 -18.08 2.60
N LYS A 283 -11.61 -17.92 2.23
CA LYS A 283 -12.07 -18.18 0.86
C LYS A 283 -11.29 -17.29 -0.09
N LYS A 284 -10.68 -17.86 -1.12
CA LYS A 284 -9.75 -17.14 -1.99
C LYS A 284 -9.87 -17.52 -3.45
N GLU A 285 -9.60 -16.58 -4.31
CA GLU A 285 -9.47 -16.75 -5.75
C GLU A 285 -8.24 -16.01 -6.26
N LYS A 286 -7.66 -16.46 -7.37
CA LYS A 286 -6.48 -15.86 -7.98
C LYS A 286 -6.77 -15.53 -9.44
N LEU A 287 -6.46 -14.29 -9.85
CA LEU A 287 -6.46 -13.83 -11.23
C LEU A 287 -5.03 -13.46 -11.64
N VAL A 288 -4.48 -14.16 -12.60
CA VAL A 288 -3.21 -13.80 -13.25
C VAL A 288 -3.54 -13.14 -14.59
N VAL A 289 -3.03 -11.93 -14.79
CA VAL A 289 -3.21 -11.19 -16.05
C VAL A 289 -1.95 -11.34 -16.88
N GLU A 290 -2.08 -12.10 -17.98
CA GLU A 290 -0.97 -12.37 -18.89
C GLU A 290 -0.52 -11.09 -19.62
N GLY A 291 0.78 -10.81 -19.58
CA GLY A 291 1.40 -9.67 -20.24
C GLY A 291 1.39 -8.37 -19.41
N ALA A 292 0.64 -8.29 -18.31
CA ALA A 292 0.59 -7.10 -17.49
C ALA A 292 1.85 -6.94 -16.63
N GLU A 293 2.37 -5.73 -16.59
CA GLU A 293 3.42 -5.29 -15.68
C GLU A 293 2.80 -4.78 -14.36
N HIS A 294 3.58 -4.02 -13.57
CA HIS A 294 3.15 -3.55 -12.25
C HIS A 294 1.96 -2.59 -12.34
N ALA A 295 0.85 -2.93 -11.65
CA ALA A 295 -0.38 -2.14 -11.59
C ALA A 295 -1.09 -1.93 -12.94
N GLU A 296 -0.80 -2.75 -13.95
CA GLU A 296 -1.39 -2.65 -15.30
C GLU A 296 -2.51 -3.68 -15.55
N SER A 297 -2.83 -4.53 -14.59
CA SER A 297 -3.80 -5.64 -14.77
C SER A 297 -5.15 -5.15 -15.30
N SER A 298 -5.66 -4.01 -14.80
CA SER A 298 -6.94 -3.44 -15.20
C SER A 298 -6.92 -2.83 -16.61
N ASP A 299 -5.75 -2.42 -17.10
CA ASP A 299 -5.58 -1.76 -18.39
C ASP A 299 -5.30 -2.79 -19.50
N VAL A 300 -4.48 -3.81 -19.22
CA VAL A 300 -4.13 -4.87 -20.16
C VAL A 300 -5.32 -5.78 -20.47
N ALA A 301 -6.14 -6.11 -19.49
CA ALA A 301 -7.29 -7.00 -19.66
C ALA A 301 -8.56 -6.47 -18.95
N PRO A 302 -9.08 -5.29 -19.34
CA PRO A 302 -10.14 -4.60 -18.60
C PRO A 302 -11.41 -5.43 -18.42
N GLU A 303 -11.88 -6.11 -19.45
CA GLU A 303 -13.08 -6.95 -19.36
C GLU A 303 -12.88 -8.14 -18.42
N LEU A 304 -11.77 -8.86 -18.54
CA LEU A 304 -11.44 -9.99 -17.67
C LEU A 304 -11.32 -9.55 -16.23
N TYR A 305 -10.60 -8.46 -16.00
CA TYR A 305 -10.35 -7.87 -14.69
C TYR A 305 -11.68 -7.51 -13.99
N TRP A 306 -12.46 -6.63 -14.60
CA TRP A 306 -13.66 -6.10 -13.98
C TRP A 306 -14.79 -7.12 -13.89
N ASN A 307 -14.94 -8.03 -14.87
CA ASN A 307 -15.90 -9.13 -14.77
C ASN A 307 -15.54 -10.09 -13.61
N THR A 308 -14.25 -10.34 -13.40
CA THR A 308 -13.80 -11.19 -12.27
C THR A 308 -14.03 -10.49 -10.94
N VAL A 309 -13.70 -9.20 -10.83
CA VAL A 309 -13.93 -8.38 -9.62
C VAL A 309 -15.43 -8.36 -9.29
N GLU A 310 -16.29 -7.98 -10.23
CA GLU A 310 -17.74 -7.89 -10.03
C GLU A 310 -18.35 -9.23 -9.65
N ARG A 311 -18.00 -10.29 -10.35
CA ARG A 311 -18.46 -11.64 -10.02
C ARG A 311 -18.04 -12.04 -8.59
N PHE A 312 -16.76 -11.85 -8.25
CA PHE A 312 -16.25 -12.22 -6.93
C PHE A 312 -16.93 -11.42 -5.79
N ILE A 313 -17.21 -10.14 -6.02
CA ILE A 313 -17.99 -9.32 -5.09
C ILE A 313 -19.39 -9.93 -4.92
N ASN A 314 -20.13 -10.13 -6.01
CA ASN A 314 -21.51 -10.62 -6.00
C ASN A 314 -21.67 -12.00 -5.34
N GLU A 315 -20.64 -12.83 -5.37
CA GLU A 315 -20.65 -14.16 -4.73
C GLU A 315 -20.38 -14.11 -3.22
N ASN A 316 -19.98 -12.96 -2.66
CA ASN A 316 -19.48 -12.87 -1.29
C ASN A 316 -20.13 -11.76 -0.43
N ILE A 317 -20.98 -10.88 -1.00
CA ILE A 317 -21.68 -9.80 -0.26
C ILE A 317 -23.09 -10.19 0.20
#